data_5a543d7b0955634e46f182a73d016487
#
_entry.id   5a543d7b0955634e46f182a73d016487
#
_cell.length_a   1.000
_cell.length_b   1.000
_cell.length_c   1.000
_cell.angle_alpha   90.00
_cell.angle_beta   90.00
_cell.angle_gamma   90.00
#
_symmetry.space_group_name_H-M   'P 1'
#
loop_
_entity.id
_entity.type
_entity.pdbx_description
1 polymer ?
#
loop_
_entity_poly.entity_id
_entity_poly.type
_entity_poly.pdbx_seq_one_letter_code
_entity_poly.pdbx_strand_id
1 'polypeptide(L)'
;TWATTVFPIAQLGLVPVLVDVDLETYNLSLEAVDGAISAKTGAIMPVHLLGHPADMKWFLPFMSRYPFPVVEDACEAHGAEWHGRKVGSMGSIGTFSFNFSHHISTIEGGMVVTNSDYWDDFCRSMRSFGWSRDVPHKPVEGIDERFLFLRAGYNFKPTELQGAFGIHQMDRLEGVIQHRCEVVAYWNQEFKLYEQYLMLPREQPNTRHVRFAYPILVKPGAPFSCRDLK
;
A
#
# COMPACT_ATOMS: atom_id res chain seq x y z
N THR A 1 8.36 0.11 7.06
CA THR A 1 7.30 -0.69 6.44
C THR A 1 6.99 -1.95 7.26
N TRP A 2 5.89 -2.60 6.98
CA TRP A 2 5.53 -3.86 7.63
C TRP A 2 6.25 -5.05 6.98
N ALA A 3 6.47 -6.12 7.74
CA ALA A 3 7.20 -7.28 7.26
C ALA A 3 6.54 -7.95 6.03
N THR A 4 5.21 -7.91 5.95
CA THR A 4 4.46 -8.51 4.85
C THR A 4 4.54 -7.73 3.53
N THR A 5 5.07 -6.51 3.51
CA THR A 5 5.48 -5.82 2.28
C THR A 5 6.72 -6.49 1.68
N VAL A 6 7.63 -6.99 2.52
CA VAL A 6 8.94 -7.54 2.12
C VAL A 6 8.90 -9.05 1.91
N PHE A 7 8.14 -9.79 2.72
CA PHE A 7 8.13 -11.26 2.69
C PHE A 7 7.74 -11.86 1.34
N PRO A 8 6.74 -11.37 0.59
CA PRO A 8 6.41 -11.92 -0.72
C PRO A 8 7.58 -11.84 -1.71
N ILE A 9 8.40 -10.79 -1.63
CA ILE A 9 9.58 -10.62 -2.48
C ILE A 9 10.58 -11.76 -2.19
N ALA A 10 10.85 -12.01 -0.91
CA ALA A 10 11.75 -13.09 -0.50
C ALA A 10 11.17 -14.48 -0.81
N GLN A 11 9.87 -14.70 -0.64
CA GLN A 11 9.19 -15.96 -0.96
C GLN A 11 9.26 -16.31 -2.45
N LEU A 12 9.33 -15.30 -3.31
CA LEU A 12 9.53 -15.47 -4.75
C LEU A 12 11.00 -15.72 -5.14
N GLY A 13 11.91 -15.82 -4.16
CA GLY A 13 13.34 -15.98 -4.41
C GLY A 13 14.03 -14.71 -4.93
N LEU A 14 13.34 -13.57 -4.84
CA LEU A 14 13.89 -12.27 -5.21
C LEU A 14 14.60 -11.61 -4.02
N VAL A 15 15.50 -10.68 -4.32
CA VAL A 15 16.26 -9.96 -3.29
C VAL A 15 15.58 -8.63 -2.98
N PRO A 16 15.01 -8.44 -1.79
CA PRO A 16 14.49 -7.14 -1.38
C PRO A 16 15.63 -6.17 -1.12
N VAL A 17 15.64 -5.04 -1.81
CA VAL A 17 16.57 -3.94 -1.60
C VAL A 17 15.83 -2.86 -0.81
N LEU A 18 16.17 -2.74 0.47
CA LEU A 18 15.61 -1.69 1.33
C LEU A 18 16.39 -0.41 1.09
N VAL A 19 15.67 0.69 0.92
CA VAL A 19 16.22 2.03 0.78
C VAL A 19 15.75 2.91 1.93
N ASP A 20 16.46 4.02 2.16
CA ASP A 20 16.14 4.94 3.22
C ASP A 20 14.85 5.72 2.93
N VAL A 21 14.33 6.39 3.95
CA VAL A 21 13.09 7.16 3.91
C VAL A 21 13.35 8.64 4.14
N ASP A 22 12.46 9.48 3.64
CA ASP A 22 12.41 10.88 4.01
C ASP A 22 11.84 11.03 5.42
N LEU A 23 12.50 11.79 6.28
CA LEU A 23 12.13 11.93 7.70
C LEU A 23 10.88 12.77 7.94
N GLU A 24 10.47 13.60 6.98
CA GLU A 24 9.26 14.41 7.11
C GLU A 24 8.00 13.65 6.71
N THR A 25 8.13 12.73 5.72
CA THR A 25 7.01 12.00 5.13
C THR A 25 6.98 10.53 5.51
N TYR A 26 8.10 10.00 5.97
CA TYR A 26 8.36 8.57 6.24
C TYR A 26 8.24 7.66 5.01
N ASN A 27 7.97 8.21 3.85
CA ASN A 27 7.93 7.50 2.58
C ASN A 27 9.34 7.33 2.00
N LEU A 28 9.49 6.48 0.98
CA LEU A 28 10.76 6.23 0.33
C LEU A 28 11.44 7.54 -0.09
N SER A 29 12.72 7.71 0.27
CA SER A 29 13.56 8.76 -0.27
C SER A 29 13.80 8.52 -1.76
N LEU A 30 13.43 9.49 -2.59
CA LEU A 30 13.57 9.37 -4.04
C LEU A 30 15.04 9.29 -4.47
N GLU A 31 15.92 9.98 -3.76
CA GLU A 31 17.38 9.92 -3.98
C GLU A 31 17.91 8.52 -3.66
N ALA A 32 17.46 7.92 -2.54
CA ALA A 32 17.85 6.58 -2.15
C ALA A 32 17.34 5.51 -3.14
N VAL A 33 16.13 5.69 -3.68
CA VAL A 33 15.58 4.82 -4.73
C VAL A 33 16.41 4.92 -6.01
N ASP A 34 16.73 6.14 -6.47
CA ASP A 34 17.51 6.35 -7.70
C ASP A 34 18.90 5.69 -7.59
N GLY A 35 19.55 5.86 -6.45
CA GLY A 35 20.84 5.22 -6.15
C GLY A 35 20.80 3.69 -6.09
N ALA A 36 19.64 3.08 -5.83
CA ALA A 36 19.48 1.64 -5.71
C ALA A 36 19.10 0.94 -7.02
N ILE A 37 18.66 1.68 -8.04
CA ILE A 37 18.26 1.11 -9.32
C ILE A 37 19.46 0.55 -10.08
N SER A 38 19.27 -0.64 -10.63
CA SER A 38 20.29 -1.33 -11.42
C SER A 38 19.65 -2.16 -12.54
N ALA A 39 20.49 -2.76 -13.38
CA ALA A 39 20.04 -3.71 -14.41
C ALA A 39 19.33 -4.97 -13.83
N LYS A 40 19.43 -5.20 -12.52
CA LYS A 40 18.78 -6.31 -11.81
C LYS A 40 17.46 -5.90 -11.15
N THR A 41 17.09 -4.63 -11.21
CA THR A 41 15.82 -4.16 -10.62
C THR A 41 14.64 -4.75 -11.40
N GLY A 42 13.78 -5.51 -10.71
CA GLY A 42 12.63 -6.18 -11.30
C GLY A 42 11.29 -5.51 -10.98
N ALA A 43 11.22 -4.72 -9.89
CA ALA A 43 10.03 -3.95 -9.50
C ALA A 43 10.42 -2.86 -8.51
N ILE A 44 9.56 -1.85 -8.35
CA ILE A 44 9.60 -0.91 -7.23
C ILE A 44 8.30 -1.02 -6.45
N MET A 45 8.40 -1.02 -5.12
CA MET A 45 7.23 -1.10 -4.24
C MET A 45 7.21 0.09 -3.27
N PRO A 46 6.65 1.25 -3.67
CA PRO A 46 6.38 2.34 -2.76
C PRO A 46 5.28 1.94 -1.77
N VAL A 47 5.47 2.26 -0.49
CA VAL A 47 4.45 2.13 0.54
C VAL A 47 3.88 3.52 0.82
N HIS A 48 2.57 3.66 0.86
CA HIS A 48 1.90 4.88 1.32
C HIS A 48 1.81 4.83 2.84
N LEU A 49 2.96 5.03 3.48
CA LEU A 49 3.19 4.69 4.88
C LEU A 49 2.33 5.54 5.81
N LEU A 50 1.71 4.88 6.78
CA LEU A 50 0.83 5.49 7.80
C LEU A 50 -0.34 6.30 7.20
N GLY A 51 -0.71 5.99 5.95
CA GLY A 51 -1.79 6.68 5.24
C GLY A 51 -1.35 7.97 4.54
N HIS A 52 -0.04 8.23 4.48
CA HIS A 52 0.53 9.36 3.75
C HIS A 52 0.92 8.92 2.33
N PRO A 53 0.38 9.53 1.27
CA PRO A 53 0.76 9.20 -0.09
C PRO A 53 2.25 9.37 -0.33
N ALA A 54 2.89 8.38 -0.95
CA ALA A 54 4.23 8.54 -1.50
C ALA A 54 4.20 9.54 -2.67
N ASP A 55 5.30 10.25 -2.93
CA ASP A 55 5.38 11.19 -4.05
C ASP A 55 5.42 10.44 -5.40
N MET A 56 4.24 10.23 -5.97
CA MET A 56 4.07 9.50 -7.22
C MET A 56 4.62 10.25 -8.45
N LYS A 57 4.91 11.54 -8.34
CA LYS A 57 5.51 12.32 -9.43
C LYS A 57 6.80 11.68 -9.95
N TRP A 58 7.55 11.06 -9.06
CA TRP A 58 8.79 10.40 -9.39
C TRP A 58 8.58 8.99 -9.94
N PHE A 59 7.64 8.22 -9.38
CA PHE A 59 7.37 6.84 -9.79
C PHE A 59 6.65 6.72 -11.13
N LEU A 60 5.77 7.65 -11.48
CA LEU A 60 5.01 7.60 -12.74
C LEU A 60 5.89 7.63 -13.99
N PRO A 61 6.91 8.52 -14.12
CA PRO A 61 7.84 8.49 -15.24
C PRO A 61 8.67 7.20 -15.33
N PHE A 62 8.89 6.54 -14.19
CA PHE A 62 9.60 5.26 -14.15
C PHE A 62 8.90 4.18 -14.94
N MET A 63 7.58 4.10 -14.87
CA MET A 63 6.78 3.10 -15.59
C MET A 63 6.93 3.23 -17.11
N SER A 64 7.24 4.43 -17.60
CA SER A 64 7.50 4.66 -19.02
C SER A 64 8.97 4.43 -19.41
N ARG A 65 9.88 4.61 -18.45
CA ARG A 65 11.33 4.55 -18.69
C ARG A 65 11.90 3.13 -18.50
N TYR A 66 11.31 2.33 -17.61
CA TYR A 66 11.82 1.01 -17.25
C TYR A 66 10.75 -0.06 -17.48
N PRO A 67 11.15 -1.28 -17.89
CA PRO A 67 10.22 -2.37 -18.19
C PRO A 67 9.66 -3.08 -16.95
N PHE A 68 9.94 -2.60 -15.75
CA PHE A 68 9.48 -3.23 -14.52
C PHE A 68 8.29 -2.49 -13.88
N PRO A 69 7.38 -3.21 -13.20
CA PRO A 69 6.20 -2.63 -12.61
C PRO A 69 6.51 -1.79 -11.35
N VAL A 70 5.63 -0.81 -11.10
CA VAL A 70 5.48 -0.14 -9.80
C VAL A 70 4.30 -0.76 -9.09
N VAL A 71 4.52 -1.33 -7.91
CA VAL A 71 3.49 -1.97 -7.07
C VAL A 71 3.25 -1.09 -5.85
N GLU A 72 2.11 -0.43 -5.79
CA GLU A 72 1.75 0.44 -4.65
C GLU A 72 1.27 -0.42 -3.48
N ASP A 73 1.93 -0.33 -2.34
CA ASP A 73 1.41 -0.84 -1.08
C ASP A 73 0.58 0.27 -0.40
N ALA A 74 -0.73 0.20 -0.57
CA ALA A 74 -1.70 1.13 -0.01
C ALA A 74 -2.48 0.53 1.18
N CYS A 75 -1.93 -0.50 1.83
CA CYS A 75 -2.61 -1.20 2.91
C CYS A 75 -3.01 -0.29 4.07
N GLU A 76 -2.24 0.75 4.36
CA GLU A 76 -2.51 1.75 5.40
C GLU A 76 -3.20 3.02 4.87
N ALA A 77 -3.58 3.07 3.59
CA ALA A 77 -3.89 4.31 2.89
C ALA A 77 -5.26 4.32 2.17
N HIS A 78 -6.25 3.62 2.72
CA HIS A 78 -7.61 3.63 2.18
C HIS A 78 -8.18 5.05 2.08
N GLY A 79 -8.50 5.48 0.86
CA GLY A 79 -9.06 6.81 0.60
C GLY A 79 -8.02 7.92 0.48
N ALA A 80 -6.72 7.65 0.69
CA ALA A 80 -5.66 8.62 0.47
C ALA A 80 -5.56 9.05 -1.00
N GLU A 81 -5.09 10.29 -1.23
CA GLU A 81 -4.99 10.85 -2.58
C GLU A 81 -3.66 11.60 -2.77
N TRP A 82 -3.12 11.47 -3.96
CA TRP A 82 -2.01 12.25 -4.45
C TRP A 82 -2.47 13.04 -5.69
N HIS A 83 -2.44 14.38 -5.63
CA HIS A 83 -2.96 15.27 -6.69
C HIS A 83 -4.36 14.89 -7.19
N GLY A 84 -5.28 14.57 -6.25
CA GLY A 84 -6.66 14.20 -6.55
C GLY A 84 -6.85 12.79 -7.12
N ARG A 85 -5.80 11.98 -7.24
CA ARG A 85 -5.86 10.58 -7.65
C ARG A 85 -5.72 9.66 -6.44
N LYS A 86 -6.57 8.66 -6.36
CA LYS A 86 -6.52 7.66 -5.28
C LYS A 86 -5.21 6.88 -5.36
N VAL A 87 -4.53 6.70 -4.21
CA VAL A 87 -3.37 5.81 -4.11
C VAL A 87 -3.78 4.37 -4.41
N GLY A 88 -2.83 3.56 -4.85
CA GLY A 88 -3.09 2.18 -5.31
C GLY A 88 -3.60 2.09 -6.75
N SER A 89 -3.99 3.23 -7.37
CA SER A 89 -4.52 3.27 -8.76
C SER A 89 -3.56 3.89 -9.77
N MET A 90 -2.37 4.26 -9.34
CA MET A 90 -1.42 5.03 -10.18
C MET A 90 -0.30 4.17 -10.74
N GLY A 91 0.17 3.18 -9.98
CA GLY A 91 1.15 2.20 -10.41
C GLY A 91 0.57 1.13 -11.34
N SER A 92 1.33 0.08 -11.59
CA SER A 92 0.88 -1.07 -12.36
C SER A 92 -0.15 -1.90 -11.59
N ILE A 93 0.05 -1.99 -10.28
CA ILE A 93 -0.78 -2.74 -9.32
C ILE A 93 -0.80 -1.95 -8.02
N GLY A 94 -1.94 -1.92 -7.34
CA GLY A 94 -2.09 -1.46 -5.97
C GLY A 94 -2.61 -2.57 -5.06
N THR A 95 -2.16 -2.60 -3.82
CA THR A 95 -2.60 -3.55 -2.80
C THR A 95 -3.22 -2.84 -1.61
N PHE A 96 -4.31 -3.41 -1.09
CA PHE A 96 -5.01 -2.93 0.10
C PHE A 96 -5.21 -4.08 1.09
N SER A 97 -5.21 -3.76 2.37
CA SER A 97 -5.48 -4.72 3.44
C SER A 97 -6.79 -4.39 4.15
N PHE A 98 -7.57 -5.41 4.42
CA PHE A 98 -8.77 -5.35 5.25
C PHE A 98 -8.58 -6.06 6.59
N ASN A 99 -7.32 -6.14 7.06
CA ASN A 99 -6.99 -6.61 8.39
C ASN A 99 -7.69 -5.76 9.47
N PHE A 100 -7.95 -6.34 10.63
CA PHE A 100 -8.73 -5.70 11.71
C PHE A 100 -8.18 -4.35 12.18
N SER A 101 -6.90 -4.08 12.01
CA SER A 101 -6.24 -2.84 12.47
C SER A 101 -6.30 -1.67 11.47
N HIS A 102 -6.83 -1.88 10.26
CA HIS A 102 -6.87 -0.87 9.21
C HIS A 102 -8.10 0.06 9.34
N HIS A 103 -8.20 1.07 8.46
CA HIS A 103 -9.30 2.04 8.47
C HIS A 103 -10.67 1.36 8.36
N ILE A 104 -10.73 0.31 7.55
CA ILE A 104 -11.87 -0.59 7.39
C ILE A 104 -11.36 -2.02 7.44
N SER A 105 -12.19 -2.94 7.87
CA SER A 105 -11.82 -4.34 8.07
C SER A 105 -12.90 -5.29 7.57
N THR A 106 -12.47 -6.43 7.07
CA THR A 106 -13.33 -7.61 6.83
C THR A 106 -12.93 -8.77 7.76
N ILE A 107 -12.47 -8.44 8.98
CA ILE A 107 -11.80 -9.32 9.95
C ILE A 107 -10.38 -9.60 9.45
N GLU A 108 -10.25 -10.34 8.38
CA GLU A 108 -9.08 -10.52 7.54
C GLU A 108 -9.49 -10.36 6.07
N GLY A 109 -8.58 -9.89 5.24
CA GLY A 109 -8.84 -9.72 3.81
C GLY A 109 -7.83 -8.82 3.13
N GLY A 110 -7.91 -8.77 1.82
CA GLY A 110 -7.09 -7.89 1.00
C GLY A 110 -7.69 -7.72 -0.38
N MET A 111 -7.23 -6.69 -1.07
CA MET A 111 -7.64 -6.40 -2.44
C MET A 111 -6.43 -6.01 -3.27
N VAL A 112 -6.41 -6.48 -4.51
CA VAL A 112 -5.51 -6.02 -5.55
C VAL A 112 -6.32 -5.19 -6.54
N VAL A 113 -5.80 -4.03 -6.91
CA VAL A 113 -6.40 -3.15 -7.92
C VAL A 113 -5.40 -2.89 -9.04
N THR A 114 -5.89 -2.80 -10.28
CA THR A 114 -5.07 -2.51 -11.45
C THR A 114 -5.92 -1.91 -12.56
N ASN A 115 -5.28 -1.17 -13.46
CA ASN A 115 -5.89 -0.67 -14.70
C ASN A 115 -5.46 -1.50 -15.93
N SER A 116 -4.83 -2.66 -15.72
CA SER A 116 -4.33 -3.54 -16.77
C SER A 116 -5.13 -4.84 -16.80
N ASP A 117 -5.78 -5.14 -17.92
CA ASP A 117 -6.50 -6.41 -18.13
C ASP A 117 -5.58 -7.62 -17.90
N TYR A 118 -4.30 -7.52 -18.31
CA TYR A 118 -3.32 -8.58 -18.08
C TYR A 118 -3.12 -8.88 -16.58
N TRP A 119 -2.96 -7.84 -15.75
CA TRP A 119 -2.77 -8.03 -14.31
C TRP A 119 -4.07 -8.44 -13.60
N ASP A 120 -5.23 -7.97 -14.07
CA ASP A 120 -6.54 -8.40 -13.55
C ASP A 120 -6.76 -9.90 -13.79
N ASP A 121 -6.61 -10.36 -15.03
CA ASP A 121 -6.72 -11.78 -15.39
C ASP A 121 -5.72 -12.64 -14.62
N PHE A 122 -4.48 -12.17 -14.52
CA PHE A 122 -3.43 -12.87 -13.78
C PHE A 122 -3.81 -13.04 -12.31
N CYS A 123 -4.21 -11.97 -11.63
CA CYS A 123 -4.57 -12.00 -10.21
C CYS A 123 -5.84 -12.80 -9.94
N ARG A 124 -6.87 -12.71 -10.81
CA ARG A 124 -8.09 -13.52 -10.70
C ARG A 124 -7.79 -15.02 -10.79
N SER A 125 -6.99 -15.41 -11.76
CA SER A 125 -6.57 -16.80 -11.90
C SER A 125 -5.75 -17.27 -10.70
N MET A 126 -4.72 -16.49 -10.30
CA MET A 126 -3.85 -16.83 -9.17
C MET A 126 -4.60 -16.95 -7.83
N ARG A 127 -5.59 -16.08 -7.59
CA ARG A 127 -6.46 -16.12 -6.41
C ARG A 127 -7.27 -17.40 -6.31
N SER A 128 -7.58 -18.02 -7.46
CA SER A 128 -8.49 -19.16 -7.61
C SER A 128 -7.77 -20.38 -8.20
N PHE A 129 -6.73 -20.87 -7.53
CA PHE A 129 -5.95 -22.05 -7.88
C PHE A 129 -5.19 -21.98 -9.22
N GLY A 130 -5.21 -20.87 -9.93
CA GLY A 130 -4.74 -20.78 -11.31
C GLY A 130 -5.78 -21.21 -12.34
N TRP A 131 -7.06 -21.28 -11.98
CA TRP A 131 -8.16 -21.72 -12.84
C TRP A 131 -8.37 -20.81 -14.04
N SER A 132 -8.83 -21.41 -15.13
CA SER A 132 -9.17 -20.72 -16.38
C SER A 132 -10.57 -20.09 -16.38
N ARG A 133 -11.46 -20.45 -15.46
CA ARG A 133 -12.92 -20.17 -15.50
C ARG A 133 -13.28 -18.69 -15.62
N ASP A 134 -12.54 -17.83 -14.93
CA ASP A 134 -12.87 -16.42 -14.79
C ASP A 134 -11.94 -15.52 -15.63
N VAL A 135 -11.15 -16.12 -16.53
CA VAL A 135 -10.17 -15.38 -17.33
C VAL A 135 -10.20 -15.82 -18.79
N PRO A 136 -9.97 -14.90 -19.74
CA PRO A 136 -9.86 -15.24 -21.14
C PRO A 136 -8.75 -16.26 -21.41
N HIS A 137 -9.05 -17.33 -22.13
CA HIS A 137 -8.08 -18.34 -22.51
C HIS A 137 -8.50 -19.03 -23.82
N LYS A 138 -7.56 -19.76 -24.43
CA LYS A 138 -7.87 -20.63 -25.57
C LYS A 138 -8.23 -22.01 -25.06
N PRO A 139 -9.29 -22.67 -25.64
CA PRO A 139 -9.58 -24.03 -25.31
C PRO A 139 -8.37 -24.94 -25.57
N VAL A 140 -8.19 -25.93 -24.72
CA VAL A 140 -7.14 -26.94 -24.86
C VAL A 140 -7.80 -28.24 -25.27
N GLU A 141 -7.45 -28.76 -26.45
CA GLU A 141 -8.03 -30.00 -26.98
C GLU A 141 -7.80 -31.17 -26.01
N GLY A 142 -8.87 -31.93 -25.75
CA GLY A 142 -8.81 -33.10 -24.88
C GLY A 142 -8.83 -32.79 -23.38
N ILE A 143 -8.89 -31.53 -22.97
CA ILE A 143 -9.01 -31.13 -21.56
C ILE A 143 -10.39 -30.54 -21.31
N ASP A 144 -11.08 -31.07 -20.30
CA ASP A 144 -12.31 -30.46 -19.79
C ASP A 144 -11.97 -29.12 -19.09
N GLU A 145 -12.59 -28.03 -19.54
CA GLU A 145 -12.34 -26.67 -19.01
C GLU A 145 -12.58 -26.54 -17.48
N ARG A 146 -13.42 -27.41 -16.91
CA ARG A 146 -13.62 -27.49 -15.47
C ARG A 146 -12.36 -27.85 -14.70
N PHE A 147 -11.41 -28.50 -15.36
CA PHE A 147 -10.14 -28.95 -14.80
C PHE A 147 -8.92 -28.29 -15.48
N LEU A 148 -9.16 -27.21 -16.24
CA LEU A 148 -8.08 -26.49 -16.89
C LEU A 148 -7.50 -25.43 -15.90
N PHE A 149 -6.25 -25.62 -15.53
CA PHE A 149 -5.48 -24.70 -14.69
C PHE A 149 -4.37 -24.08 -15.54
N LEU A 150 -4.38 -22.76 -15.66
CA LEU A 150 -3.42 -22.02 -16.49
C LEU A 150 -2.11 -21.77 -15.75
N ARG A 151 -2.14 -21.81 -14.41
CA ARG A 151 -1.02 -21.48 -13.51
C ARG A 151 -1.10 -22.30 -12.22
N ALA A 152 0.00 -22.39 -11.50
CA ALA A 152 0.00 -22.85 -10.12
C ALA A 152 -0.41 -21.67 -9.20
N GLY A 153 -1.69 -21.60 -8.89
CA GLY A 153 -2.27 -20.52 -8.09
C GLY A 153 -2.54 -20.89 -6.65
N TYR A 154 -3.17 -19.98 -5.93
CA TYR A 154 -3.49 -20.10 -4.51
C TYR A 154 -5.00 -20.23 -4.27
N ASN A 155 -5.40 -20.54 -3.05
CA ASN A 155 -6.78 -20.42 -2.61
C ASN A 155 -6.93 -19.17 -1.73
N PHE A 156 -7.04 -18.01 -2.37
CA PHE A 156 -7.14 -16.70 -1.71
C PHE A 156 -8.51 -16.03 -1.91
N LYS A 157 -9.52 -16.83 -2.26
CA LYS A 157 -10.88 -16.31 -2.40
C LYS A 157 -11.44 -15.85 -1.06
N PRO A 158 -11.99 -14.62 -0.96
CA PRO A 158 -12.73 -14.20 0.21
C PRO A 158 -14.02 -15.00 0.36
N THR A 159 -14.59 -15.02 1.55
CA THR A 159 -15.93 -15.54 1.80
C THR A 159 -16.98 -14.46 1.60
N GLU A 160 -18.22 -14.84 1.31
CA GLU A 160 -19.37 -13.93 1.21
C GLU A 160 -19.62 -13.17 2.52
N LEU A 161 -19.30 -13.78 3.67
CA LEU A 161 -19.41 -13.12 4.98
C LEU A 161 -18.47 -11.92 5.09
N GLN A 162 -17.23 -12.05 4.60
CA GLN A 162 -16.28 -10.95 4.55
C GLN A 162 -16.76 -9.84 3.62
N GLY A 163 -17.32 -10.20 2.47
CA GLY A 163 -17.92 -9.25 1.53
C GLY A 163 -19.09 -8.47 2.14
N ALA A 164 -20.03 -9.18 2.76
CA ALA A 164 -21.17 -8.57 3.43
C ALA A 164 -20.76 -7.61 4.56
N PHE A 165 -19.77 -7.99 5.35
CA PHE A 165 -19.21 -7.12 6.39
C PHE A 165 -18.53 -5.89 5.81
N GLY A 166 -17.77 -6.08 4.72
CA GLY A 166 -17.00 -5.03 4.04
C GLY A 166 -17.88 -3.91 3.47
N ILE A 167 -19.08 -4.22 2.97
CA ILE A 167 -20.03 -3.21 2.47
C ILE A 167 -20.31 -2.16 3.54
N HIS A 168 -20.68 -2.58 4.75
CA HIS A 168 -20.95 -1.67 5.87
C HIS A 168 -19.70 -0.93 6.36
N GLN A 169 -18.52 -1.52 6.23
CA GLN A 169 -17.27 -0.84 6.55
C GLN A 169 -16.94 0.27 5.54
N MET A 170 -17.22 0.05 4.26
CA MET A 170 -17.04 1.08 3.21
C MET A 170 -17.90 2.32 3.48
N ASP A 171 -19.16 2.15 3.92
CA ASP A 171 -20.03 3.26 4.25
C ASP A 171 -19.48 4.15 5.38
N ARG A 172 -18.63 3.60 6.23
CA ARG A 172 -18.03 4.30 7.38
C ARG A 172 -16.68 4.92 7.09
N LEU A 173 -16.00 4.52 6.00
CA LEU A 173 -14.61 4.88 5.73
C LEU A 173 -14.38 6.39 5.81
N GLU A 174 -15.22 7.18 5.15
CA GLU A 174 -15.06 8.64 5.08
C GLU A 174 -15.16 9.30 6.46
N GLY A 175 -16.13 8.86 7.26
CA GLY A 175 -16.30 9.35 8.64
C GLY A 175 -15.12 8.96 9.55
N VAL A 176 -14.54 7.78 9.37
CA VAL A 176 -13.33 7.35 10.09
C VAL A 176 -12.13 8.23 9.70
N ILE A 177 -11.93 8.51 8.41
CA ILE A 177 -10.85 9.36 7.94
C ILE A 177 -11.01 10.77 8.50
N GLN A 178 -12.20 11.35 8.40
CA GLN A 178 -12.49 12.69 8.91
C GLN A 178 -12.15 12.79 10.40
N HIS A 179 -12.66 11.87 11.21
CA HIS A 179 -12.40 11.87 12.65
C HIS A 179 -10.89 11.77 12.96
N ARG A 180 -10.14 10.91 12.26
CA ARG A 180 -8.68 10.81 12.41
C ARG A 180 -7.97 12.12 12.05
N CYS A 181 -8.40 12.79 11.00
CA CYS A 181 -7.85 14.10 10.62
C CYS A 181 -8.13 15.16 11.68
N GLU A 182 -9.32 15.19 12.28
CA GLU A 182 -9.69 16.10 13.38
C GLU A 182 -8.82 15.87 14.62
N VAL A 183 -8.61 14.59 15.00
CA VAL A 183 -7.71 14.23 16.11
C VAL A 183 -6.28 14.67 15.84
N VAL A 184 -5.77 14.48 14.63
CA VAL A 184 -4.41 14.90 14.26
C VAL A 184 -4.30 16.43 14.24
N ALA A 185 -5.32 17.15 13.77
CA ALA A 185 -5.33 18.62 13.82
C ALA A 185 -5.25 19.14 15.26
N TYR A 186 -5.99 18.53 16.17
CA TYR A 186 -5.91 18.81 17.60
C TYR A 186 -4.50 18.55 18.16
N TRP A 187 -3.93 17.36 17.90
CA TRP A 187 -2.58 17.04 18.37
C TRP A 187 -1.50 17.95 17.77
N ASN A 188 -1.60 18.32 16.50
CA ASN A 188 -0.67 19.28 15.90
C ASN A 188 -0.71 20.63 16.62
N GLN A 189 -1.88 21.09 17.07
CA GLN A 189 -2.03 22.31 17.84
C GLN A 189 -1.38 22.18 19.22
N GLU A 190 -1.65 21.11 19.96
CA GLU A 190 -1.13 20.87 21.30
C GLU A 190 0.39 20.66 21.28
N PHE A 191 0.91 19.87 20.35
CA PHE A 191 2.35 19.59 20.26
C PHE A 191 3.17 20.72 19.65
N LYS A 192 2.53 21.74 19.08
CA LYS A 192 3.24 22.91 18.56
C LYS A 192 4.13 23.57 19.61
N LEU A 193 3.73 23.57 20.87
CA LEU A 193 4.52 24.11 21.99
C LEU A 193 5.84 23.34 22.22
N TYR A 194 5.95 22.13 21.66
CA TYR A 194 7.09 21.24 21.84
C TYR A 194 7.91 21.04 20.56
N GLU A 195 7.67 21.83 19.51
CA GLU A 195 8.39 21.72 18.22
C GLU A 195 9.92 21.82 18.36
N GLN A 196 10.42 22.45 19.39
CA GLN A 196 11.86 22.46 19.68
C GLN A 196 12.43 21.10 20.03
N TYR A 197 11.61 20.18 20.54
CA TYR A 197 11.98 18.82 20.95
C TYR A 197 11.40 17.72 20.09
N LEU A 198 10.30 17.99 19.37
CA LEU A 198 9.56 17.04 18.59
C LEU A 198 9.59 17.42 17.11
N MET A 199 9.67 16.41 16.25
CA MET A 199 9.36 16.52 14.84
C MET A 199 8.01 15.86 14.61
N LEU A 200 7.03 16.66 14.18
CA LEU A 200 5.68 16.22 13.89
C LEU A 200 5.57 15.82 12.41
N PRO A 201 4.65 14.89 12.07
CA PRO A 201 4.46 14.48 10.70
C PRO A 201 3.96 15.64 9.83
N ARG A 202 4.59 15.81 8.67
CA ARG A 202 4.28 16.88 7.74
C ARG A 202 3.50 16.33 6.55
N GLU A 203 2.45 17.02 6.17
CA GLU A 203 1.67 16.67 4.97
C GLU A 203 2.28 17.33 3.73
N GLN A 204 2.41 16.55 2.66
CA GLN A 204 2.86 17.08 1.37
C GLN A 204 1.74 17.88 0.70
N PRO A 205 2.07 18.95 -0.05
CA PRO A 205 1.08 19.70 -0.80
C PRO A 205 0.32 18.82 -1.81
N ASN A 206 -0.96 19.11 -2.00
CA ASN A 206 -1.84 18.39 -2.93
C ASN A 206 -1.98 16.89 -2.63
N THR A 207 -1.81 16.49 -1.37
CA THR A 207 -2.09 15.14 -0.90
C THR A 207 -3.28 15.14 0.06
N ARG A 208 -3.94 14.00 0.15
CA ARG A 208 -4.91 13.69 1.19
C ARG A 208 -4.34 12.58 2.05
N HIS A 209 -3.81 12.95 3.20
CA HIS A 209 -3.32 12.00 4.19
C HIS A 209 -4.48 11.45 5.03
N VAL A 210 -4.64 10.13 5.14
CA VAL A 210 -5.77 9.50 5.84
C VAL A 210 -5.46 9.07 7.28
N ARG A 211 -4.27 9.39 7.78
CA ARG A 211 -3.90 9.31 9.20
C ARG A 211 -4.09 7.91 9.82
N PHE A 212 -3.45 6.90 9.24
CA PHE A 212 -3.44 5.56 9.84
C PHE A 212 -2.83 5.57 11.23
N ALA A 213 -1.73 6.31 11.41
CA ALA A 213 -1.11 6.59 12.69
C ALA A 213 -0.53 8.01 12.74
N TYR A 214 -0.15 8.46 13.93
CA TYR A 214 0.48 9.75 14.16
C TYR A 214 1.87 9.55 14.75
N PRO A 215 2.92 9.44 13.95
CA PRO A 215 4.28 9.27 14.41
C PRO A 215 4.84 10.58 14.93
N ILE A 216 5.62 10.52 16.02
CA ILE A 216 6.35 11.66 16.58
C ILE A 216 7.81 11.24 16.73
N LEU A 217 8.73 12.02 16.16
CA LEU A 217 10.15 11.81 16.37
C LEU A 217 10.66 12.75 17.47
N VAL A 218 11.42 12.21 18.40
CA VAL A 218 12.13 13.00 19.40
C VAL A 218 13.43 13.49 18.80
N LYS A 219 13.61 14.81 18.77
CA LYS A 219 14.83 15.44 18.22
C LYS A 219 16.04 15.19 19.10
N PRO A 220 17.25 15.13 18.52
CA PRO A 220 18.48 15.13 19.29
C PRO A 220 18.55 16.33 20.24
N GLY A 221 18.96 16.11 21.50
CA GLY A 221 19.02 17.16 22.51
C GLY A 221 17.72 17.45 23.28
N ALA A 222 16.63 16.72 23.00
CA ALA A 222 15.46 16.79 23.86
C ALA A 222 15.78 16.33 25.29
N PRO A 223 15.15 16.89 26.32
CA PRO A 223 15.42 16.53 27.72
C PRO A 223 14.75 15.22 28.15
N PHE A 224 14.15 14.51 27.22
CA PHE A 224 13.45 13.22 27.38
C PHE A 224 13.71 12.30 26.17
N SER A 225 13.51 11.03 26.36
CA SER A 225 13.62 10.01 25.30
C SER A 225 12.24 9.53 24.83
N CYS A 226 12.21 8.75 23.71
CA CYS A 226 10.98 8.09 23.28
C CYS A 226 10.38 7.15 24.36
N ARG A 227 11.19 6.65 25.29
CA ARG A 227 10.71 5.79 26.39
C ARG A 227 9.96 6.57 27.45
N ASP A 228 10.31 7.84 27.64
CA ASP A 228 9.69 8.70 28.63
C ASP A 228 8.32 9.22 28.18
N LEU A 229 8.02 9.11 26.88
CA LEU A 229 6.73 9.48 26.28
C LEU A 229 5.72 8.31 26.22
N LYS A 230 6.10 7.11 26.62
CA LYS A 230 5.25 5.92 26.67
C LYS A 230 4.70 5.71 28.05
#